data_1ff3ed4f33aef09d47d65a457271e42e
#
_entry.id   1ff3ed4f33aef09d47d65a457271e42e
#
_cell.length_a   1.000
_cell.length_b   1.000
_cell.length_c   1.000
_cell.angle_alpha   90.00
_cell.angle_beta   90.00
_cell.angle_gamma   90.00
#
_symmetry.space_group_name_H-M   'P 1'
#
loop_
_entity.id
_entity.type
_entity.pdbx_description
1 polymer ?
#
loop_
_entity_poly.entity_id
_entity_poly.type
_entity_poly.pdbx_seq_one_letter_code
_entity_poly.pdbx_strand_id
1 'polypeptide(L)'
;YRDLAKQVKAKEIDLLIVVGMFLTGFDAPTLNTLFVDKNLRYHGLMQAYSRTNRIFDATKTFGNIVTFRDLEQATIDAITLFGDKNTKNVVLEKSYKEYMEGFTDAVTGEARRGFVDVVKELETRFPDPAAIEKEADKKAFAKLFGEYLRVENVLQNYDEFASLKALQSVDLTDANAVEAFKAKHYLNDEDLTALQAITLPADRKIQDYRSTYNDVRDWLRREKSSTEKEKSTIDWDDVVFEVDLLKSQEINLDYILELIFEHNKKIKSKSDLVDEVRRVIRGSLGNRAKESLLVDFINKTDLDQISDKASVIDAFFTFAQAEQQREAQELIHSESLNAEAAKRYITASLKREF
;
A
#
# COMPACT_ATOMS: atom_id res chain seq x y z
N TYR A 1 13.17 -26.17 18.01
CA TYR A 1 13.51 -24.81 17.62
C TYR A 1 13.57 -24.65 16.10
N ARG A 2 14.40 -25.42 15.39
CA ARG A 2 14.60 -25.29 13.92
C ARG A 2 13.31 -25.53 13.13
N ASP A 3 12.51 -26.51 13.51
CA ASP A 3 11.29 -26.86 12.80
C ASP A 3 10.21 -25.79 13.03
N LEU A 4 10.07 -25.29 14.26
CA LEU A 4 9.19 -24.18 14.60
C LEU A 4 9.57 -22.90 13.81
N ALA A 5 10.88 -22.59 13.72
CA ALA A 5 11.37 -21.47 12.96
C ALA A 5 11.05 -21.59 11.45
N LYS A 6 11.08 -22.80 10.88
CA LYS A 6 10.69 -23.04 9.48
C LYS A 6 9.20 -22.84 9.27
N GLN A 7 8.36 -23.36 10.18
CA GLN A 7 6.90 -23.22 10.11
C GLN A 7 6.46 -21.75 10.18
N VAL A 8 7.07 -20.95 11.08
CA VAL A 8 6.81 -19.49 11.14
C VAL A 8 7.20 -18.81 9.84
N LYS A 9 8.37 -19.13 9.27
CA LYS A 9 8.81 -18.58 7.98
C LYS A 9 7.92 -19.01 6.80
N ALA A 10 7.38 -20.23 6.86
CA ALA A 10 6.46 -20.77 5.87
C ALA A 10 5.03 -20.25 6.02
N LYS A 11 4.77 -19.38 7.04
CA LYS A 11 3.42 -18.85 7.35
C LYS A 11 2.42 -19.94 7.78
N GLU A 12 2.91 -21.02 8.37
CA GLU A 12 2.07 -22.11 8.89
C GLU A 12 1.62 -21.83 10.34
N ILE A 13 2.16 -20.77 10.97
CA ILE A 13 1.87 -20.36 12.34
C ILE A 13 1.52 -18.87 12.34
N ASP A 14 0.33 -18.53 12.82
CA ASP A 14 -0.18 -17.16 12.89
C ASP A 14 0.26 -16.44 14.16
N LEU A 15 0.38 -17.15 15.28
CA LEU A 15 0.77 -16.60 16.57
C LEU A 15 1.84 -17.46 17.24
N LEU A 16 2.96 -16.82 17.62
CA LEU A 16 4.05 -17.46 18.35
C LEU A 16 4.23 -16.78 19.71
N ILE A 17 4.01 -17.54 20.80
CA ILE A 17 4.23 -17.06 22.17
C ILE A 17 5.58 -17.58 22.68
N VAL A 18 6.43 -16.66 23.14
CA VAL A 18 7.80 -16.98 23.56
C VAL A 18 8.21 -16.27 24.84
N VAL A 19 9.11 -16.88 25.58
CA VAL A 19 9.73 -16.29 26.79
C VAL A 19 11.22 -16.10 26.51
N GLY A 20 11.60 -15.00 25.86
CA GLY A 20 13.00 -14.67 25.56
C GLY A 20 13.64 -15.41 24.37
N MET A 21 13.10 -16.57 23.95
CA MET A 21 13.54 -17.24 22.72
C MET A 21 13.12 -16.45 21.49
N PHE A 22 13.80 -16.64 20.36
CA PHE A 22 13.55 -15.93 19.11
C PHE A 22 13.84 -14.41 19.12
N LEU A 23 14.16 -13.81 20.25
CA LEU A 23 14.57 -12.39 20.29
C LEU A 23 15.97 -12.19 19.69
N THR A 24 16.82 -13.21 19.72
CA THR A 24 18.14 -13.20 19.09
C THR A 24 18.23 -14.27 18.00
N GLY A 25 18.86 -13.92 16.85
CA GLY A 25 19.15 -14.87 15.80
C GLY A 25 17.95 -15.40 14.99
N PHE A 26 16.72 -14.98 15.29
CA PHE A 26 15.54 -15.33 14.51
C PHE A 26 15.20 -14.23 13.52
N ASP A 27 14.95 -14.62 12.29
CA ASP A 27 14.61 -13.74 11.20
C ASP A 27 13.43 -14.30 10.40
N ALA A 28 12.31 -13.58 10.41
CA ALA A 28 11.12 -13.87 9.63
C ALA A 28 10.55 -12.54 9.07
N PRO A 29 10.80 -12.22 7.80
CA PRO A 29 10.34 -10.97 7.19
C PRO A 29 8.82 -10.78 7.23
N THR A 30 8.08 -11.88 7.31
CA THR A 30 6.62 -11.90 7.40
C THR A 30 6.07 -11.57 8.78
N LEU A 31 6.91 -11.54 9.83
CA LEU A 31 6.49 -11.21 11.19
C LEU A 31 6.07 -9.73 11.25
N ASN A 32 4.78 -9.50 11.46
CA ASN A 32 4.18 -8.17 11.38
C ASN A 32 4.10 -7.46 12.73
N THR A 33 3.58 -8.13 13.76
CA THR A 33 3.30 -7.52 15.06
C THR A 33 4.03 -8.24 16.19
N LEU A 34 4.65 -7.48 17.07
CA LEU A 34 5.27 -7.94 18.29
C LEU A 34 4.48 -7.44 19.50
N PHE A 35 3.91 -8.35 20.26
CA PHE A 35 3.29 -8.06 21.56
C PHE A 35 4.30 -8.26 22.67
N VAL A 36 4.54 -7.23 23.49
CA VAL A 36 5.55 -7.24 24.54
C VAL A 36 4.89 -7.11 25.91
N ASP A 37 4.92 -8.18 26.71
CA ASP A 37 4.52 -8.16 28.12
C ASP A 37 5.72 -8.39 29.04
N LYS A 38 6.81 -7.65 28.81
CA LYS A 38 8.04 -7.73 29.60
C LYS A 38 8.72 -6.37 29.66
N ASN A 39 9.28 -6.03 30.82
CA ASN A 39 10.08 -4.82 30.97
C ASN A 39 11.44 -5.00 30.29
N LEU A 40 11.47 -4.75 28.97
CA LEU A 40 12.71 -4.74 28.19
C LEU A 40 13.41 -3.39 28.34
N ARG A 41 14.74 -3.39 28.24
CA ARG A 41 15.55 -2.17 28.30
C ARG A 41 16.69 -2.24 27.29
N TYR A 42 17.11 -1.08 26.80
CA TYR A 42 18.29 -0.90 25.94
C TYR A 42 18.41 -1.94 24.82
N HIS A 43 19.47 -2.70 24.85
CA HIS A 43 19.80 -3.67 23.79
C HIS A 43 18.72 -4.74 23.61
N GLY A 44 18.16 -5.26 24.69
CA GLY A 44 17.08 -6.26 24.63
C GLY A 44 15.81 -5.71 23.99
N LEU A 45 15.48 -4.44 24.23
CA LEU A 45 14.35 -3.76 23.65
C LEU A 45 14.57 -3.54 22.13
N MET A 46 15.73 -3.03 21.73
CA MET A 46 16.04 -2.82 20.31
C MET A 46 16.11 -4.13 19.53
N GLN A 47 16.66 -5.21 20.13
CA GLN A 47 16.67 -6.53 19.52
C GLN A 47 15.26 -7.10 19.32
N ALA A 48 14.36 -6.93 20.28
CA ALA A 48 12.97 -7.34 20.15
C ALA A 48 12.26 -6.56 19.03
N TYR A 49 12.37 -5.24 19.03
CA TYR A 49 11.73 -4.37 18.06
C TYR A 49 12.22 -4.64 16.61
N SER A 50 13.50 -4.96 16.47
CA SER A 50 14.07 -5.28 15.16
C SER A 50 13.52 -6.55 14.52
N ARG A 51 12.74 -7.37 15.25
CA ARG A 51 12.16 -8.60 14.69
C ARG A 51 11.03 -8.33 13.73
N THR A 52 10.30 -7.22 13.87
CA THR A 52 9.16 -6.87 13.04
C THR A 52 9.46 -5.82 11.98
N ASN A 53 10.60 -5.13 12.03
CA ASN A 53 10.88 -3.98 11.18
C ASN A 53 11.31 -4.33 9.75
N ARG A 54 11.46 -5.61 9.40
CA ARG A 54 11.80 -6.00 8.03
C ARG A 54 10.63 -5.80 7.09
N ILE A 55 10.89 -5.15 5.96
CA ILE A 55 9.95 -5.03 4.86
C ILE A 55 9.88 -6.38 4.15
N PHE A 56 8.67 -6.89 3.90
CA PHE A 56 8.45 -8.14 3.17
C PHE A 56 8.05 -7.86 1.71
N ASP A 57 6.95 -7.12 1.52
CA ASP A 57 6.42 -6.72 0.22
C ASP A 57 5.55 -5.45 0.36
N ALA A 58 4.72 -5.16 -0.64
CA ALA A 58 3.82 -4.02 -0.60
C ALA A 58 2.74 -4.13 0.50
N THR A 59 2.45 -5.34 0.98
CA THR A 59 1.45 -5.59 2.04
C THR A 59 2.01 -5.43 3.44
N LYS A 60 3.35 -5.55 3.60
CA LYS A 60 4.04 -5.36 4.87
C LYS A 60 5.26 -4.48 4.69
N THR A 61 5.09 -3.19 4.87
CA THR A 61 6.14 -2.17 4.73
C THR A 61 6.77 -1.75 6.05
N PHE A 62 6.16 -2.09 7.18
CA PHE A 62 6.63 -1.80 8.54
C PHE A 62 6.24 -2.94 9.50
N GLY A 63 6.67 -2.83 10.76
CA GLY A 63 6.26 -3.72 11.84
C GLY A 63 5.57 -2.94 12.95
N ASN A 64 4.64 -3.60 13.62
CA ASN A 64 3.91 -3.05 14.75
C ASN A 64 4.49 -3.60 16.04
N ILE A 65 4.51 -2.75 17.08
CA ILE A 65 4.93 -3.13 18.44
C ILE A 65 3.85 -2.66 19.39
N VAL A 66 3.26 -3.60 20.09
CA VAL A 66 2.25 -3.36 21.12
C VAL A 66 2.85 -3.75 22.47
N THR A 67 2.88 -2.82 23.41
CA THR A 67 3.43 -3.07 24.73
C THR A 67 2.32 -3.08 25.79
N PHE A 68 2.27 -4.11 26.62
CA PHE A 68 1.38 -4.18 27.79
C PHE A 68 2.03 -3.60 29.06
N ARG A 69 3.27 -3.10 28.93
CA ARG A 69 4.02 -2.39 29.95
C ARG A 69 4.30 -0.98 29.49
N ASP A 70 4.47 -0.08 30.41
CA ASP A 70 4.95 1.27 30.11
C ASP A 70 6.44 1.19 29.71
N LEU A 71 6.69 1.15 28.41
CA LEU A 71 8.02 1.09 27.81
C LEU A 71 8.36 2.36 27.05
N GLU A 72 7.55 3.42 27.09
CA GLU A 72 7.76 4.65 26.32
C GLU A 72 9.13 5.24 26.63
N GLN A 73 9.43 5.53 27.90
CA GLN A 73 10.71 6.12 28.27
C GLN A 73 11.88 5.19 27.97
N ALA A 74 11.73 3.86 28.22
CA ALA A 74 12.75 2.88 27.90
C ALA A 74 13.03 2.79 26.39
N THR A 75 12.02 3.03 25.56
CA THR A 75 12.14 3.09 24.11
C THR A 75 12.91 4.34 23.66
N ILE A 76 12.56 5.50 24.20
CA ILE A 76 13.25 6.78 23.94
C ILE A 76 14.73 6.67 24.34
N ASP A 77 15.01 6.15 25.54
CA ASP A 77 16.37 5.96 26.04
C ASP A 77 17.19 5.01 25.15
N ALA A 78 16.58 3.92 24.70
CA ALA A 78 17.22 2.95 23.82
C ALA A 78 17.50 3.55 22.43
N ILE A 79 16.59 4.30 21.85
CA ILE A 79 16.77 4.98 20.57
C ILE A 79 17.88 6.02 20.70
N THR A 80 17.87 6.82 21.76
CA THR A 80 18.89 7.85 21.99
C THR A 80 20.28 7.25 22.17
N LEU A 81 20.38 6.09 22.81
CA LEU A 81 21.65 5.43 23.09
C LEU A 81 22.23 4.69 21.87
N PHE A 82 21.40 4.04 21.07
CA PHE A 82 21.81 3.17 19.97
C PHE A 82 21.49 3.74 18.57
N GLY A 83 20.68 4.79 18.50
CA GLY A 83 20.32 5.45 17.26
C GLY A 83 21.39 6.43 16.83
N ASP A 84 21.79 6.36 15.59
CA ASP A 84 22.39 7.52 14.92
C ASP A 84 21.35 8.65 14.93
N LYS A 85 21.78 9.91 14.95
CA LYS A 85 20.89 11.09 14.92
C LYS A 85 19.90 11.08 13.74
N ASN A 86 20.10 10.18 12.79
CA ASN A 86 19.24 9.91 11.64
C ASN A 86 18.20 8.81 11.88
N THR A 87 18.04 8.23 13.07
CA THR A 87 17.02 7.20 13.34
C THR A 87 15.63 7.84 13.47
N LYS A 88 15.22 8.52 12.42
CA LYS A 88 13.89 9.18 12.29
C LYS A 88 12.73 8.20 12.13
N ASN A 89 12.98 6.88 12.18
CA ASN A 89 12.02 5.85 11.77
C ASN A 89 11.31 5.11 12.91
N VAL A 90 11.55 5.46 14.17
CA VAL A 90 10.76 4.94 15.28
C VAL A 90 9.70 5.96 15.62
N VAL A 91 8.49 5.70 15.17
CA VAL A 91 7.31 6.48 15.52
C VAL A 91 6.74 5.87 16.79
N LEU A 92 6.80 6.59 17.91
CA LEU A 92 6.01 6.29 19.08
C LEU A 92 4.55 6.59 18.74
N GLU A 93 3.71 5.61 18.94
CA GLU A 93 2.30 5.72 18.60
C GLU A 93 1.65 6.83 19.43
N LYS A 94 1.02 7.74 18.73
CA LYS A 94 0.22 8.81 19.28
C LYS A 94 -1.27 8.44 19.21
N SER A 95 -2.14 9.23 19.77
CA SER A 95 -3.58 9.02 19.63
C SER A 95 -4.03 9.24 18.17
N TYR A 96 -5.14 8.63 17.78
CA TYR A 96 -5.80 8.89 16.49
C TYR A 96 -5.92 10.40 16.20
N LYS A 97 -6.36 11.17 17.20
CA LYS A 97 -6.52 12.61 17.07
C LYS A 97 -5.20 13.32 16.75
N GLU A 98 -4.10 12.94 17.39
CA GLU A 98 -2.79 13.54 17.14
C GLU A 98 -2.30 13.25 15.71
N TYR A 99 -2.52 12.03 15.20
CA TYR A 99 -2.19 11.73 13.80
C TYR A 99 -3.10 12.44 12.80
N MET A 100 -4.35 12.69 13.16
CA MET A 100 -5.28 13.44 12.29
C MET A 100 -5.00 14.94 12.27
N GLU A 101 -4.70 15.54 13.41
CA GLU A 101 -4.56 17.01 13.58
C GLU A 101 -3.09 17.48 13.59
N GLY A 102 -2.15 16.59 13.87
CA GLY A 102 -0.73 16.91 14.03
C GLY A 102 -0.30 16.92 15.50
N PHE A 103 1.00 16.77 15.72
CA PHE A 103 1.61 16.73 17.05
C PHE A 103 3.05 17.24 17.04
N THR A 104 3.61 17.51 18.21
CA THR A 104 5.03 17.75 18.37
C THR A 104 5.73 16.46 18.77
N ASP A 105 6.73 16.05 17.98
CA ASP A 105 7.53 14.87 18.25
C ASP A 105 8.32 15.06 19.55
N ALA A 106 8.10 14.17 20.53
CA ALA A 106 8.72 14.28 21.84
C ALA A 106 10.23 14.06 21.83
N VAL A 107 10.76 13.35 20.83
CA VAL A 107 12.18 13.00 20.70
C VAL A 107 12.93 14.11 19.97
N THR A 108 12.38 14.59 18.85
CA THR A 108 13.04 15.57 17.98
C THR A 108 12.63 17.02 18.28
N GLY A 109 11.51 17.24 18.96
CA GLY A 109 10.89 18.55 19.15
C GLY A 109 10.30 19.16 17.89
N GLU A 110 10.26 18.42 16.78
CA GLU A 110 9.73 18.89 15.50
C GLU A 110 8.21 18.80 15.48
N ALA A 111 7.56 19.80 14.91
CA ALA A 111 6.12 19.73 14.63
C ALA A 111 5.86 18.77 13.47
N ARG A 112 5.00 17.79 13.68
CA ARG A 112 4.50 16.85 12.67
C ARG A 112 3.10 17.26 12.25
N ARG A 113 2.91 17.39 10.96
CA ARG A 113 1.61 17.74 10.39
C ARG A 113 0.64 16.56 10.52
N GLY A 114 -0.62 16.88 10.74
CA GLY A 114 -1.67 15.88 10.74
C GLY A 114 -2.09 15.45 9.34
N PHE A 115 -2.78 14.33 9.29
CA PHE A 115 -3.31 13.75 8.04
C PHE A 115 -4.18 14.76 7.28
N VAL A 116 -5.04 15.49 7.98
CA VAL A 116 -5.96 16.49 7.39
C VAL A 116 -5.19 17.59 6.65
N ASP A 117 -4.13 18.11 7.25
CA ASP A 117 -3.31 19.16 6.63
C ASP A 117 -2.52 18.64 5.42
N VAL A 118 -1.99 17.41 5.51
CA VAL A 118 -1.27 16.76 4.41
C VAL A 118 -2.20 16.53 3.21
N VAL A 119 -3.41 16.02 3.45
CA VAL A 119 -4.43 15.82 2.41
C VAL A 119 -4.80 17.15 1.76
N LYS A 120 -5.09 18.18 2.55
CA LYS A 120 -5.46 19.50 2.07
C LYS A 120 -4.36 20.13 1.20
N GLU A 121 -3.11 20.01 1.62
CA GLU A 121 -1.99 20.52 0.81
C GLU A 121 -1.83 19.72 -0.48
N LEU A 122 -1.98 18.39 -0.42
CA LEU A 122 -1.88 17.52 -1.57
C LEU A 122 -2.93 17.87 -2.65
N GLU A 123 -4.19 18.03 -2.24
CA GLU A 123 -5.28 18.40 -3.15
C GLU A 123 -5.14 19.83 -3.70
N THR A 124 -4.61 20.75 -2.89
CA THR A 124 -4.42 22.14 -3.30
C THR A 124 -3.26 22.32 -4.28
N ARG A 125 -2.12 21.67 -3.99
CA ARG A 125 -0.92 21.80 -4.83
C ARG A 125 -0.93 20.93 -6.06
N PHE A 126 -1.55 19.75 -5.96
CA PHE A 126 -1.55 18.75 -7.01
C PHE A 126 -2.98 18.27 -7.33
N PRO A 127 -3.87 19.20 -7.76
CA PRO A 127 -5.25 18.85 -8.09
C PRO A 127 -5.34 17.88 -9.27
N ASP A 128 -4.37 17.93 -10.19
CA ASP A 128 -4.18 16.99 -11.29
C ASP A 128 -2.76 16.42 -11.23
N PRO A 129 -2.57 15.25 -10.56
CA PRO A 129 -1.24 14.67 -10.41
C PRO A 129 -0.63 14.21 -11.73
N ALA A 130 -1.43 13.89 -12.77
CA ALA A 130 -0.93 13.47 -14.06
C ALA A 130 -0.29 14.64 -14.85
N ALA A 131 -0.63 15.88 -14.52
CA ALA A 131 -0.09 17.09 -15.16
C ALA A 131 1.26 17.56 -14.57
N ILE A 132 1.88 16.80 -13.66
CA ILE A 132 3.15 17.17 -13.02
C ILE A 132 4.32 16.93 -13.99
N GLU A 133 4.80 17.98 -14.64
CA GLU A 133 5.91 17.90 -15.61
C GLU A 133 7.25 18.35 -15.02
N LYS A 134 7.25 19.45 -14.26
CA LYS A 134 8.48 20.09 -13.77
C LYS A 134 9.17 19.23 -12.70
N GLU A 135 10.49 19.16 -12.77
CA GLU A 135 11.32 18.41 -11.84
C GLU A 135 11.09 18.83 -10.38
N ALA A 136 11.04 20.15 -10.11
CA ALA A 136 10.79 20.66 -8.75
C ALA A 136 9.42 20.21 -8.20
N ASP A 137 8.39 20.17 -9.06
CA ASP A 137 7.06 19.74 -8.67
C ASP A 137 7.01 18.22 -8.47
N LYS A 138 7.74 17.44 -9.28
CA LYS A 138 7.90 15.97 -9.07
C LYS A 138 8.51 15.66 -7.71
N LYS A 139 9.58 16.36 -7.34
CA LYS A 139 10.23 16.19 -6.02
C LYS A 139 9.31 16.61 -4.88
N ALA A 140 8.66 17.77 -5.02
CA ALA A 140 7.72 18.25 -4.02
C ALA A 140 6.52 17.31 -3.84
N PHE A 141 5.98 16.78 -4.94
CA PHE A 141 4.92 15.79 -4.93
C PHE A 141 5.38 14.49 -4.23
N ALA A 142 6.54 13.94 -4.61
CA ALA A 142 7.06 12.70 -4.02
C ALA A 142 7.24 12.84 -2.51
N LYS A 143 7.74 13.98 -2.03
CA LYS A 143 7.90 14.26 -0.59
C LYS A 143 6.55 14.33 0.12
N LEU A 144 5.62 15.11 -0.43
CA LEU A 144 4.30 15.32 0.17
C LEU A 144 3.45 14.04 0.16
N PHE A 145 3.44 13.32 -0.96
CA PHE A 145 2.71 12.05 -1.05
C PHE A 145 3.36 10.95 -0.20
N GLY A 146 4.69 10.95 -0.09
CA GLY A 146 5.41 10.10 0.86
C GLY A 146 5.00 10.36 2.31
N GLU A 147 4.79 11.62 2.69
CA GLU A 147 4.26 11.99 4.01
C GLU A 147 2.82 11.49 4.20
N TYR A 148 1.96 11.67 3.19
CA TYR A 148 0.60 11.11 3.17
C TYR A 148 0.61 9.59 3.44
N LEU A 149 1.43 8.84 2.69
CA LEU A 149 1.51 7.38 2.82
C LEU A 149 1.98 6.95 4.21
N ARG A 150 2.93 7.66 4.81
CA ARG A 150 3.41 7.36 6.17
C ARG A 150 2.32 7.54 7.20
N VAL A 151 1.61 8.68 7.14
CA VAL A 151 0.54 8.96 8.12
C VAL A 151 -0.66 8.05 7.89
N GLU A 152 -1.08 7.84 6.63
CA GLU A 152 -2.16 6.90 6.29
C GLU A 152 -1.86 5.49 6.82
N ASN A 153 -0.62 5.05 6.66
CA ASN A 153 -0.19 3.71 7.07
C ASN A 153 -0.29 3.50 8.59
N VAL A 154 0.02 4.52 9.38
CA VAL A 154 -0.17 4.50 10.83
C VAL A 154 -1.66 4.52 11.18
N LEU A 155 -2.43 5.41 10.55
CA LEU A 155 -3.86 5.55 10.79
C LEU A 155 -4.67 4.29 10.47
N GLN A 156 -4.21 3.44 9.55
CA GLN A 156 -4.86 2.15 9.24
C GLN A 156 -4.94 1.20 10.44
N ASN A 157 -4.17 1.43 11.50
CA ASN A 157 -4.22 0.62 12.72
C ASN A 157 -5.30 1.08 13.71
N TYR A 158 -6.01 2.19 13.42
CA TYR A 158 -7.06 2.74 14.28
C TYR A 158 -8.44 2.39 13.74
N ASP A 159 -9.32 1.91 14.61
CA ASP A 159 -10.70 1.57 14.28
C ASP A 159 -11.48 2.80 13.80
N GLU A 160 -11.17 3.98 14.34
CA GLU A 160 -11.76 5.26 13.92
C GLU A 160 -11.45 5.58 12.46
N PHE A 161 -10.23 5.28 11.99
CA PHE A 161 -9.85 5.48 10.60
C PHE A 161 -10.50 4.48 9.66
N ALA A 162 -10.65 3.24 10.10
CA ALA A 162 -11.40 2.21 9.38
C ALA A 162 -12.88 2.62 9.23
N SER A 163 -13.48 3.17 10.30
CA SER A 163 -14.84 3.70 10.30
C SER A 163 -14.96 4.89 9.35
N LEU A 164 -14.00 5.83 9.37
CA LEU A 164 -13.97 6.99 8.47
C LEU A 164 -13.90 6.58 6.99
N LYS A 165 -13.08 5.58 6.64
CA LYS A 165 -13.03 5.03 5.27
C LYS A 165 -14.34 4.35 4.88
N ALA A 166 -14.89 3.53 5.76
CA ALA A 166 -16.14 2.82 5.49
C ALA A 166 -17.34 3.77 5.30
N LEU A 167 -17.31 4.94 5.94
CA LEU A 167 -18.37 5.96 5.81
C LEU A 167 -18.52 6.48 4.37
N GLN A 168 -17.44 6.49 3.58
CA GLN A 168 -17.49 6.94 2.17
C GLN A 168 -18.43 6.10 1.30
N SER A 169 -18.69 4.84 1.67
CA SER A 169 -19.57 3.93 0.93
C SER A 169 -21.00 3.88 1.48
N VAL A 170 -21.31 4.65 2.54
CA VAL A 170 -22.63 4.66 3.18
C VAL A 170 -23.51 5.70 2.50
N ASP A 171 -24.72 5.30 2.13
CA ASP A 171 -25.75 6.26 1.71
C ASP A 171 -26.30 6.99 2.93
N LEU A 172 -25.82 8.21 3.14
CA LEU A 172 -26.23 9.06 4.27
C LEU A 172 -27.66 9.56 4.18
N THR A 173 -28.35 9.35 3.07
CA THR A 173 -29.77 9.69 2.91
C THR A 173 -30.69 8.55 3.36
N ASP A 174 -30.17 7.32 3.46
CA ASP A 174 -30.90 6.17 4.00
C ASP A 174 -30.66 6.02 5.51
N ALA A 175 -31.68 6.34 6.30
CA ALA A 175 -31.61 6.23 7.75
C ALA A 175 -31.30 4.82 8.26
N ASN A 176 -31.74 3.76 7.53
CA ASN A 176 -31.46 2.39 7.91
C ASN A 176 -29.97 2.03 7.66
N ALA A 177 -29.40 2.53 6.55
CA ALA A 177 -27.97 2.34 6.26
C ALA A 177 -27.12 3.06 7.31
N VAL A 178 -27.50 4.26 7.72
CA VAL A 178 -26.81 5.03 8.76
C VAL A 178 -26.87 4.31 10.12
N GLU A 179 -28.02 3.82 10.54
CA GLU A 179 -28.17 3.10 11.81
C GLU A 179 -27.39 1.76 11.78
N ALA A 180 -27.43 1.02 10.66
CA ALA A 180 -26.65 -0.19 10.50
C ALA A 180 -25.13 0.08 10.57
N PHE A 181 -24.68 1.18 9.98
CA PHE A 181 -23.29 1.62 10.04
C PHE A 181 -22.87 1.96 11.47
N LYS A 182 -23.68 2.78 12.19
CA LYS A 182 -23.42 3.14 13.60
C LYS A 182 -23.32 1.88 14.47
N ALA A 183 -24.29 0.96 14.33
CA ALA A 183 -24.27 -0.28 15.09
C ALA A 183 -23.03 -1.15 14.81
N LYS A 184 -22.63 -1.25 13.54
CA LYS A 184 -21.46 -2.03 13.12
C LYS A 184 -20.15 -1.48 13.66
N HIS A 185 -20.02 -0.17 13.72
CA HIS A 185 -18.80 0.53 14.14
C HIS A 185 -18.84 1.06 15.58
N TYR A 186 -19.90 0.74 16.35
CA TYR A 186 -20.11 1.14 17.73
C TYR A 186 -20.09 2.66 17.93
N LEU A 187 -20.67 3.42 16.98
CA LEU A 187 -20.67 4.87 16.95
C LEU A 187 -21.98 5.45 17.51
N ASN A 188 -21.87 6.57 18.20
CA ASN A 188 -23.01 7.41 18.55
C ASN A 188 -23.21 8.55 17.52
N ASP A 189 -24.19 9.44 17.72
CA ASP A 189 -24.47 10.55 16.79
C ASP A 189 -23.38 11.62 16.78
N GLU A 190 -22.70 11.84 17.91
CA GLU A 190 -21.59 12.78 18.02
C GLU A 190 -20.37 12.23 17.25
N ASP A 191 -20.07 10.94 17.38
CA ASP A 191 -19.00 10.26 16.65
C ASP A 191 -19.24 10.32 15.14
N LEU A 192 -20.48 10.04 14.71
CA LEU A 192 -20.84 10.11 13.29
C LEU A 192 -20.66 11.54 12.74
N THR A 193 -21.11 12.54 13.50
CA THR A 193 -20.97 13.95 13.12
C THR A 193 -19.49 14.34 13.01
N ALA A 194 -18.66 13.88 13.93
CA ALA A 194 -17.21 14.11 13.89
C ALA A 194 -16.55 13.45 12.66
N LEU A 195 -16.95 12.22 12.31
CA LEU A 195 -16.47 11.55 11.11
C LEU A 195 -16.90 12.26 9.82
N GLN A 196 -18.13 12.73 9.75
CA GLN A 196 -18.67 13.49 8.61
C GLN A 196 -17.96 14.83 8.37
N ALA A 197 -17.40 15.43 9.42
CA ALA A 197 -16.62 16.66 9.30
C ALA A 197 -15.26 16.47 8.59
N ILE A 198 -14.79 15.22 8.46
CA ILE A 198 -13.51 14.89 7.85
C ILE A 198 -13.74 14.51 6.38
N THR A 199 -13.15 15.27 5.48
CA THR A 199 -13.18 14.94 4.05
C THR A 199 -11.96 14.12 3.69
N LEU A 200 -12.17 12.90 3.20
CA LEU A 200 -11.13 12.08 2.58
C LEU A 200 -11.12 12.30 1.07
N PRO A 201 -9.95 12.22 0.41
CA PRO A 201 -9.91 12.17 -1.04
C PRO A 201 -10.70 10.94 -1.54
N ALA A 202 -11.38 11.09 -2.67
CA ALA A 202 -12.05 9.97 -3.32
C ALA A 202 -11.04 8.86 -3.66
N ASP A 203 -11.43 7.60 -3.58
CA ASP A 203 -10.57 6.44 -3.86
C ASP A 203 -9.89 6.56 -5.22
N ARG A 204 -10.63 7.02 -6.25
CA ARG A 204 -10.09 7.29 -7.56
C ARG A 204 -8.91 8.27 -7.52
N LYS A 205 -9.04 9.36 -6.77
CA LYS A 205 -8.00 10.38 -6.63
C LYS A 205 -6.73 9.82 -5.97
N ILE A 206 -6.91 8.96 -4.97
CA ILE A 206 -5.79 8.27 -4.32
C ILE A 206 -5.07 7.35 -5.30
N GLN A 207 -5.79 6.63 -6.18
CA GLN A 207 -5.18 5.82 -7.23
C GLN A 207 -4.40 6.67 -8.25
N ASP A 208 -4.92 7.84 -8.65
CA ASP A 208 -4.22 8.79 -9.50
C ASP A 208 -2.91 9.24 -8.84
N TYR A 209 -2.92 9.59 -7.56
CA TYR A 209 -1.72 9.93 -6.80
C TYR A 209 -0.72 8.76 -6.72
N ARG A 210 -1.19 7.54 -6.47
CA ARG A 210 -0.34 6.34 -6.42
C ARG A 210 0.33 6.05 -7.76
N SER A 211 -0.43 6.15 -8.85
CA SER A 211 0.09 5.98 -10.21
C SER A 211 1.20 6.99 -10.52
N THR A 212 0.92 8.28 -10.30
CA THR A 212 1.88 9.35 -10.51
C THR A 212 3.11 9.21 -9.61
N TYR A 213 2.93 8.78 -8.35
CA TYR A 213 4.04 8.52 -7.43
C TYR A 213 4.97 7.43 -7.95
N ASN A 214 4.42 6.34 -8.51
CA ASN A 214 5.22 5.28 -9.10
C ASN A 214 6.06 5.80 -10.28
N ASP A 215 5.48 6.63 -11.15
CA ASP A 215 6.19 7.24 -12.28
C ASP A 215 7.31 8.20 -11.81
N VAL A 216 7.01 9.06 -10.85
CA VAL A 216 7.98 10.00 -10.28
C VAL A 216 9.12 9.26 -9.58
N ARG A 217 8.82 8.20 -8.83
CA ARG A 217 9.82 7.35 -8.20
C ARG A 217 10.75 6.70 -9.23
N ASP A 218 10.20 6.15 -10.30
CA ASP A 218 10.98 5.51 -11.36
C ASP A 218 11.81 6.54 -12.14
N TRP A 219 11.32 7.77 -12.27
CA TRP A 219 12.09 8.87 -12.82
C TRP A 219 13.24 9.26 -11.90
N LEU A 220 13.01 9.45 -10.59
CA LEU A 220 14.04 9.76 -9.59
C LEU A 220 15.16 8.71 -9.58
N ARG A 221 14.83 7.42 -9.68
CA ARG A 221 15.81 6.34 -9.73
C ARG A 221 16.70 6.39 -10.98
N ARG A 222 16.12 6.74 -12.12
CA ARG A 222 16.87 6.90 -13.38
C ARG A 222 17.82 8.10 -13.32
N GLU A 223 17.36 9.22 -12.79
CA GLU A 223 18.19 10.41 -12.60
C GLU A 223 19.37 10.15 -11.65
N LYS A 224 19.15 9.47 -10.52
CA LYS A 224 20.23 9.08 -9.60
C LYS A 224 21.29 8.24 -10.31
N SER A 225 20.90 7.28 -11.12
CA SER A 225 21.84 6.41 -11.84
C SER A 225 22.62 7.14 -12.94
N SER A 226 22.09 8.24 -13.47
CA SER A 226 22.76 9.08 -14.49
C SER A 226 23.68 10.14 -13.88
N THR A 227 23.39 10.60 -12.67
CA THR A 227 24.07 11.75 -12.02
C THR A 227 25.28 11.34 -11.18
N GLU A 228 25.58 10.06 -11.00
CA GLU A 228 26.86 9.62 -10.37
C GLU A 228 28.12 10.18 -11.07
N LYS A 229 27.97 10.88 -12.20
CA LYS A 229 29.06 11.47 -12.99
C LYS A 229 29.20 12.99 -12.81
N GLU A 230 28.25 13.71 -12.20
CA GLU A 230 28.36 15.17 -12.03
C GLU A 230 27.85 15.58 -10.64
N LYS A 231 28.72 16.24 -9.85
CA LYS A 231 28.41 16.80 -8.52
C LYS A 231 27.32 17.87 -8.65
N SER A 232 26.07 17.53 -8.37
CA SER A 232 25.00 18.50 -8.20
C SER A 232 24.86 18.88 -6.72
N THR A 233 24.62 20.17 -6.45
CA THR A 233 24.47 20.79 -5.12
C THR A 233 23.12 20.48 -4.44
N ILE A 234 22.40 19.44 -4.86
CA ILE A 234 21.09 19.09 -4.33
C ILE A 234 21.27 17.83 -3.48
N ASP A 235 20.78 17.87 -2.25
CA ASP A 235 20.76 16.72 -1.34
C ASP A 235 19.72 15.68 -1.82
N TRP A 236 20.15 14.93 -2.83
CA TRP A 236 19.36 13.85 -3.43
C TRP A 236 19.16 12.69 -2.47
N ASP A 237 20.08 12.52 -1.52
CA ASP A 237 20.10 11.37 -0.65
C ASP A 237 18.89 11.36 0.30
N ASP A 238 18.41 12.51 0.78
CA ASP A 238 17.23 12.57 1.64
C ASP A 238 15.93 12.24 0.87
N VAL A 239 15.75 12.78 -0.34
CA VAL A 239 14.53 12.55 -1.13
C VAL A 239 14.50 11.13 -1.68
N VAL A 240 15.61 10.62 -2.17
CA VAL A 240 15.70 9.27 -2.75
C VAL A 240 15.65 8.21 -1.66
N PHE A 241 16.25 8.46 -0.49
CA PHE A 241 16.17 7.54 0.65
C PHE A 241 14.73 7.39 1.15
N GLU A 242 13.97 8.48 1.26
CA GLU A 242 12.56 8.41 1.62
C GLU A 242 11.71 7.68 0.55
N VAL A 243 12.01 7.90 -0.72
CA VAL A 243 11.32 7.25 -1.86
C VAL A 243 11.73 5.78 -2.01
N ASP A 244 12.97 5.41 -1.70
CA ASP A 244 13.44 4.03 -1.74
C ASP A 244 12.89 3.17 -0.59
N LEU A 245 12.59 3.78 0.56
CA LEU A 245 11.92 3.10 1.69
C LEU A 245 10.45 2.80 1.37
N LEU A 246 9.79 3.66 0.61
CA LEU A 246 8.43 3.44 0.14
C LEU A 246 8.49 2.64 -1.16
N LYS A 247 8.09 1.38 -1.10
CA LYS A 247 7.97 0.51 -2.29
C LYS A 247 6.95 1.08 -3.27
N SER A 248 6.93 0.55 -4.50
CA SER A 248 5.87 0.89 -5.46
C SER A 248 4.51 0.68 -4.82
N GLN A 249 3.65 1.66 -5.01
CA GLN A 249 2.29 1.59 -4.51
C GLN A 249 1.50 0.60 -5.35
N GLU A 250 0.73 -0.23 -4.67
CA GLU A 250 -0.17 -1.16 -5.34
C GLU A 250 -1.28 -0.36 -6.04
N ILE A 251 -1.51 -0.68 -7.30
CA ILE A 251 -2.57 -0.10 -8.12
C ILE A 251 -3.70 -1.13 -8.21
N ASN A 252 -4.91 -0.70 -7.91
CA ASN A 252 -6.09 -1.56 -7.99
C ASN A 252 -6.37 -1.96 -9.46
N LEU A 253 -6.76 -3.22 -9.69
CA LEU A 253 -7.14 -3.72 -11.00
C LEU A 253 -8.36 -2.96 -11.56
N ASP A 254 -9.35 -2.68 -10.73
CA ASP A 254 -10.54 -1.93 -11.14
C ASP A 254 -10.19 -0.54 -11.65
N TYR A 255 -9.23 0.13 -11.03
CA TYR A 255 -8.70 1.39 -11.52
C TYR A 255 -8.06 1.27 -12.91
N ILE A 256 -7.29 0.19 -13.16
CA ILE A 256 -6.70 -0.06 -14.48
C ILE A 256 -7.79 -0.27 -15.54
N LEU A 257 -8.83 -1.02 -15.20
CA LEU A 257 -9.97 -1.25 -16.09
C LEU A 257 -10.76 0.04 -16.37
N GLU A 258 -10.95 0.87 -15.35
CA GLU A 258 -11.55 2.20 -15.54
C GLU A 258 -10.69 3.11 -16.43
N LEU A 259 -9.36 3.07 -16.27
CA LEU A 259 -8.46 3.80 -17.20
C LEU A 259 -8.61 3.32 -18.63
N ILE A 260 -8.70 2.01 -18.86
CA ILE A 260 -8.95 1.45 -20.20
C ILE A 260 -10.22 2.04 -20.79
N PHE A 261 -11.30 2.09 -20.02
CA PHE A 261 -12.57 2.66 -20.48
C PHE A 261 -12.49 4.15 -20.79
N GLU A 262 -11.89 4.94 -19.89
CA GLU A 262 -11.79 6.40 -20.06
C GLU A 262 -10.86 6.80 -21.20
N HIS A 263 -9.72 6.10 -21.32
CA HIS A 263 -8.74 6.39 -22.35
C HIS A 263 -9.19 5.90 -23.74
N ASN A 264 -9.94 4.79 -23.83
CA ASN A 264 -10.52 4.36 -25.10
C ASN A 264 -11.42 5.43 -25.72
N LYS A 265 -12.14 6.19 -24.89
CA LYS A 265 -12.95 7.33 -25.35
C LYS A 265 -12.14 8.53 -25.82
N LYS A 266 -10.92 8.71 -25.36
CA LYS A 266 -10.04 9.86 -25.65
C LYS A 266 -8.98 9.54 -26.70
N ILE A 267 -8.44 8.32 -26.68
CA ILE A 267 -7.31 7.86 -27.49
C ILE A 267 -7.85 6.97 -28.62
N LYS A 268 -7.62 7.36 -29.85
CA LYS A 268 -8.11 6.63 -31.04
C LYS A 268 -7.27 5.38 -31.38
N SER A 269 -6.10 5.19 -30.75
CA SER A 269 -5.17 4.11 -31.08
C SER A 269 -5.13 3.09 -29.93
N LYS A 270 -5.44 1.82 -30.22
CA LYS A 270 -5.27 0.72 -29.24
C LYS A 270 -3.81 0.57 -28.79
N SER A 271 -2.84 0.90 -29.65
CA SER A 271 -1.41 0.86 -29.29
C SER A 271 -1.07 1.84 -28.17
N ASP A 272 -1.55 3.08 -28.28
CA ASP A 272 -1.28 4.11 -27.26
C ASP A 272 -1.97 3.77 -25.95
N LEU A 273 -3.16 3.17 -26.01
CA LEU A 273 -3.86 2.66 -24.83
C LEU A 273 -3.09 1.52 -24.16
N VAL A 274 -2.53 0.59 -24.92
CA VAL A 274 -1.68 -0.50 -24.42
C VAL A 274 -0.44 0.05 -23.73
N ASP A 275 0.22 1.05 -24.33
CA ASP A 275 1.43 1.65 -23.75
C ASP A 275 1.12 2.39 -22.44
N GLU A 276 -0.01 3.06 -22.35
CA GLU A 276 -0.47 3.71 -21.12
C GLU A 276 -0.76 2.68 -20.01
N VAL A 277 -1.50 1.62 -20.33
CA VAL A 277 -1.79 0.53 -19.37
C VAL A 277 -0.50 -0.14 -18.90
N ARG A 278 0.43 -0.41 -19.80
CA ARG A 278 1.76 -0.95 -19.44
C ARG A 278 2.52 -0.01 -18.50
N ARG A 279 2.45 1.30 -18.75
CA ARG A 279 3.08 2.29 -17.89
C ARG A 279 2.57 2.19 -16.44
N VAL A 280 1.26 2.14 -16.27
CA VAL A 280 0.62 2.03 -14.95
C VAL A 280 0.95 0.69 -14.26
N ILE A 281 0.90 -0.42 -15.00
CA ILE A 281 1.16 -1.76 -14.46
C ILE A 281 2.64 -1.94 -14.03
N ARG A 282 3.59 -1.30 -14.70
CA ARG A 282 5.02 -1.41 -14.32
C ARG A 282 5.27 -1.02 -12.87
N GLY A 283 4.52 -0.05 -12.36
CA GLY A 283 4.58 0.38 -10.97
C GLY A 283 3.93 -0.59 -9.98
N SER A 284 3.03 -1.48 -10.41
CA SER A 284 2.26 -2.38 -9.55
C SER A 284 2.80 -3.80 -9.61
N LEU A 285 3.39 -4.28 -8.50
CA LEU A 285 3.98 -5.63 -8.44
C LEU A 285 2.93 -6.72 -8.56
N GLY A 286 1.76 -6.56 -7.95
CA GLY A 286 0.67 -7.53 -7.96
C GLY A 286 -0.01 -7.68 -9.32
N ASN A 287 0.02 -6.63 -10.15
CA ASN A 287 -0.65 -6.66 -11.45
C ASN A 287 0.29 -6.96 -12.63
N ARG A 288 1.61 -7.05 -12.42
CA ARG A 288 2.57 -7.40 -13.48
C ARG A 288 2.27 -8.73 -14.16
N ALA A 289 1.87 -9.73 -13.39
CA ALA A 289 1.49 -11.04 -13.93
C ALA A 289 0.27 -10.97 -14.86
N LYS A 290 -0.57 -9.93 -14.72
CA LYS A 290 -1.78 -9.72 -15.51
C LYS A 290 -1.55 -8.83 -16.75
N GLU A 291 -0.32 -8.35 -17.00
CA GLU A 291 -0.01 -7.43 -18.12
C GLU A 291 -0.42 -8.04 -19.46
N SER A 292 -0.03 -9.28 -19.74
CA SER A 292 -0.37 -9.95 -21.00
C SER A 292 -1.87 -10.10 -21.18
N LEU A 293 -2.59 -10.49 -20.13
CA LEU A 293 -4.04 -10.67 -20.15
C LEU A 293 -4.78 -9.34 -20.41
N LEU A 294 -4.32 -8.25 -19.78
CA LEU A 294 -4.89 -6.90 -19.99
C LEU A 294 -4.62 -6.38 -21.40
N VAL A 295 -3.42 -6.61 -21.92
CA VAL A 295 -3.06 -6.25 -23.32
C VAL A 295 -3.89 -7.05 -24.31
N ASP A 296 -4.08 -8.34 -24.08
CA ASP A 296 -4.91 -9.20 -24.91
C ASP A 296 -6.38 -8.76 -24.85
N PHE A 297 -6.90 -8.40 -23.69
CA PHE A 297 -8.24 -7.85 -23.54
C PHE A 297 -8.44 -6.58 -24.39
N ILE A 298 -7.51 -5.62 -24.31
CA ILE A 298 -7.59 -4.39 -25.11
C ILE A 298 -7.60 -4.71 -26.62
N ASN A 299 -6.74 -5.62 -27.06
CA ASN A 299 -6.59 -5.93 -28.48
C ASN A 299 -7.76 -6.74 -29.06
N LYS A 300 -8.28 -7.70 -28.29
CA LYS A 300 -9.29 -8.67 -28.74
C LYS A 300 -10.74 -8.22 -28.48
N THR A 301 -10.95 -7.27 -27.56
CA THR A 301 -12.29 -6.79 -27.19
C THR A 301 -12.64 -5.53 -27.99
N ASP A 302 -13.91 -5.43 -28.40
CA ASP A 302 -14.47 -4.20 -28.96
C ASP A 302 -14.91 -3.28 -27.81
N LEU A 303 -13.96 -2.43 -27.36
CA LEU A 303 -14.17 -1.53 -26.24
C LEU A 303 -15.21 -0.42 -26.53
N ASP A 304 -15.51 -0.15 -27.80
CA ASP A 304 -16.47 0.89 -28.19
C ASP A 304 -17.92 0.47 -27.87
N GLN A 305 -18.17 -0.82 -27.72
CA GLN A 305 -19.47 -1.35 -27.33
C GLN A 305 -19.73 -1.32 -25.81
N ILE A 306 -18.72 -1.01 -25.00
CA ILE A 306 -18.84 -0.94 -23.56
C ILE A 306 -19.42 0.42 -23.15
N SER A 307 -20.59 0.41 -22.53
CA SER A 307 -21.38 1.62 -22.25
C SER A 307 -20.91 2.38 -21.00
N ASP A 308 -20.44 1.68 -19.97
CA ASP A 308 -20.12 2.24 -18.67
C ASP A 308 -18.96 1.50 -17.98
N LYS A 309 -18.48 2.08 -16.85
CA LYS A 309 -17.34 1.58 -16.10
C LYS A 309 -17.56 0.20 -15.46
N ALA A 310 -18.77 -0.10 -15.01
CA ALA A 310 -19.06 -1.40 -14.42
C ALA A 310 -19.02 -2.50 -15.50
N SER A 311 -19.55 -2.20 -16.69
CA SER A 311 -19.54 -3.11 -17.82
C SER A 311 -18.14 -3.49 -18.31
N VAL A 312 -17.11 -2.60 -18.15
CA VAL A 312 -15.73 -2.95 -18.53
C VAL A 312 -15.15 -4.00 -17.57
N ILE A 313 -15.49 -3.93 -16.29
CA ILE A 313 -15.06 -4.90 -15.29
C ILE A 313 -15.66 -6.27 -15.61
N ASP A 314 -16.97 -6.35 -15.85
CA ASP A 314 -17.65 -7.59 -16.20
C ASP A 314 -17.13 -8.19 -17.52
N ALA A 315 -16.89 -7.34 -18.52
CA ALA A 315 -16.30 -7.76 -19.79
C ALA A 315 -14.90 -8.34 -19.63
N PHE A 316 -14.07 -7.72 -18.78
CA PHE A 316 -12.73 -8.25 -18.49
C PHE A 316 -12.77 -9.60 -17.80
N PHE A 317 -13.59 -9.77 -16.77
CA PHE A 317 -13.68 -11.06 -16.07
C PHE A 317 -14.24 -12.16 -16.99
N THR A 318 -15.20 -11.84 -17.86
CA THR A 318 -15.72 -12.77 -18.86
C THR A 318 -14.61 -13.18 -19.84
N PHE A 319 -13.84 -12.22 -20.34
CA PHE A 319 -12.69 -12.45 -21.22
C PHE A 319 -11.62 -13.32 -20.54
N ALA A 320 -11.26 -13.00 -19.28
CA ALA A 320 -10.26 -13.72 -18.52
C ALA A 320 -10.65 -15.19 -18.31
N GLN A 321 -11.92 -15.47 -18.00
CA GLN A 321 -12.42 -16.85 -17.88
C GLN A 321 -12.34 -17.60 -19.21
N ALA A 322 -12.68 -16.97 -20.32
CA ALA A 322 -12.61 -17.59 -21.65
C ALA A 322 -11.16 -17.91 -22.05
N GLU A 323 -10.21 -16.99 -21.81
CA GLU A 323 -8.78 -17.23 -22.10
C GLU A 323 -8.20 -18.34 -21.22
N GLN A 324 -8.51 -18.38 -19.92
CA GLN A 324 -8.08 -19.46 -19.04
C GLN A 324 -8.58 -20.82 -19.48
N GLN A 325 -9.85 -20.91 -19.92
CA GLN A 325 -10.40 -22.15 -20.47
C GLN A 325 -9.68 -22.58 -21.75
N ARG A 326 -9.33 -21.63 -22.61
CA ARG A 326 -8.58 -21.87 -23.84
C ARG A 326 -7.18 -22.37 -23.55
N GLU A 327 -6.43 -21.69 -22.69
CA GLU A 327 -5.07 -22.10 -22.29
C GLU A 327 -5.07 -23.49 -21.65
N ALA A 328 -6.05 -23.76 -20.81
CA ALA A 328 -6.23 -25.07 -20.20
C ALA A 328 -6.46 -26.18 -21.25
N GLN A 329 -7.29 -25.93 -22.27
CA GLN A 329 -7.55 -26.88 -23.35
C GLN A 329 -6.31 -27.08 -24.23
N GLU A 330 -5.58 -26.01 -24.54
CA GLU A 330 -4.32 -26.07 -25.29
C GLU A 330 -3.25 -26.88 -24.53
N LEU A 331 -3.14 -26.69 -23.21
CA LEU A 331 -2.21 -27.43 -22.35
C LEU A 331 -2.57 -28.92 -22.27
N ILE A 332 -3.84 -29.24 -22.13
CA ILE A 332 -4.34 -30.63 -22.17
C ILE A 332 -4.01 -31.29 -23.49
N HIS A 333 -4.15 -30.57 -24.59
CA HIS A 333 -3.91 -31.07 -25.93
C HIS A 333 -2.43 -31.23 -26.23
N SER A 334 -1.60 -30.23 -25.86
CA SER A 334 -0.15 -30.24 -26.15
C SER A 334 0.64 -31.26 -25.31
N GLU A 335 0.25 -31.43 -24.03
CA GLU A 335 0.95 -32.30 -23.10
C GLU A 335 0.36 -33.71 -22.98
N SER A 336 -0.71 -34.01 -23.74
CA SER A 336 -1.45 -35.28 -23.65
C SER A 336 -1.84 -35.66 -22.21
N LEU A 337 -2.16 -34.64 -21.39
CA LEU A 337 -2.44 -34.82 -19.98
C LEU A 337 -3.78 -35.54 -19.78
N ASN A 338 -3.78 -36.45 -18.82
CA ASN A 338 -5.02 -37.03 -18.33
C ASN A 338 -5.89 -35.90 -17.71
N ALA A 339 -7.18 -35.89 -18.03
CA ALA A 339 -8.13 -34.84 -17.65
C ALA A 339 -8.17 -34.54 -16.13
N GLU A 340 -7.88 -35.52 -15.28
CA GLU A 340 -7.81 -35.34 -13.81
C GLU A 340 -6.53 -34.62 -13.36
N ALA A 341 -5.39 -34.92 -13.98
CA ALA A 341 -4.11 -34.26 -13.70
C ALA A 341 -4.13 -32.81 -14.17
N ALA A 342 -4.70 -32.55 -15.35
CA ALA A 342 -4.93 -31.21 -15.88
C ALA A 342 -5.83 -30.39 -14.95
N LYS A 343 -6.92 -30.94 -14.47
CA LYS A 343 -7.85 -30.26 -13.55
C LYS A 343 -7.19 -29.90 -12.21
N ARG A 344 -6.33 -30.76 -11.66
CA ARG A 344 -5.57 -30.45 -10.44
C ARG A 344 -4.54 -29.36 -10.66
N TYR A 345 -3.83 -29.37 -11.78
CA TYR A 345 -2.83 -28.37 -12.13
C TYR A 345 -3.47 -26.99 -12.35
N ILE A 346 -4.54 -26.93 -13.11
CA ILE A 346 -5.33 -25.72 -13.38
C ILE A 346 -5.90 -25.13 -12.08
N THR A 347 -6.50 -25.99 -11.22
CA THR A 347 -7.05 -25.53 -9.93
C THR A 347 -5.95 -25.01 -8.99
N ALA A 348 -4.74 -25.56 -9.05
CA ALA A 348 -3.61 -25.09 -8.25
C ALA A 348 -3.02 -23.77 -8.79
N SER A 349 -2.98 -23.58 -10.11
CA SER A 349 -2.57 -22.34 -10.76
C SER A 349 -3.57 -21.21 -10.51
N LEU A 350 -4.86 -21.48 -10.67
CA LEU A 350 -5.94 -20.53 -10.40
C LEU A 350 -5.96 -20.02 -8.95
N LYS A 351 -5.61 -20.87 -7.97
CA LYS A 351 -5.52 -20.47 -6.56
C LYS A 351 -4.32 -19.56 -6.25
N ARG A 352 -3.35 -19.45 -7.17
CA ARG A 352 -2.17 -18.58 -7.02
C ARG A 352 -2.33 -17.21 -7.70
N GLU A 353 -3.31 -17.03 -8.56
CA GLU A 353 -3.47 -15.82 -9.39
C GLU A 353 -4.67 -14.93 -9.00
N PHE A 354 -5.51 -15.39 -8.05
CA PHE A 354 -6.66 -14.61 -7.55
C PHE A 354 -6.64 -14.45 -6.04
#